data_c6d0242a1f7f72750f93a8ffd3045b3b
#
_entry.id   c6d0242a1f7f72750f93a8ffd3045b3b
#
_cell.length_a   1.000
_cell.length_b   1.000
_cell.length_c   1.000
_cell.angle_alpha   90.00
_cell.angle_beta   90.00
_cell.angle_gamma   90.00
#
_symmetry.space_group_name_H-M   'P 1'
#
loop_
_entity.id
_entity.type
_entity.pdbx_description
1 polymer ?
#
loop_
_entity_poly.entity_id
_entity_poly.type
_entity_poly.pdbx_seq_one_letter_code
_entity_poly.pdbx_strand_id
1 'polypeptide(L)'
;MNKSVSHRVPAFPKAKGVWKWQRYLSKVSLISTSTPIVICAIVPMTTLRSWRPAFVSAHELVHHRGNNFTMFGGITLNRQIGGINPSAVESSLKLGGKIVWLPTTSARNHMVKMVHTPDGCVEVVRDGKIVPELKDVFRLVRDFDVILATGHISPEECFTVVEAARAESVKKIVVTHPEWWSVGMSLADQLRLVKNYDVYLERCFAQNMGNGTYKSNLSGNLEAIQVCGYRNVIISTDGGQVENPNWEIALEQYIQYLSDHGIPEDQLYYMTHSIQAALLGLETFPPQ
;
A
#
# COMPACT_ATOMS: atom_id res chain seq x y z
N MET A 1 -26.94 23.61 28.04
CA MET A 1 -26.74 24.48 26.87
C MET A 1 -25.54 23.93 26.10
N ASN A 2 -25.78 23.06 25.12
CA ASN A 2 -24.75 22.49 24.27
C ASN A 2 -24.59 23.35 23.01
N LYS A 3 -23.46 24.01 22.87
CA LYS A 3 -23.10 24.68 21.63
C LYS A 3 -22.41 23.68 20.70
N SER A 4 -23.12 23.26 19.66
CA SER A 4 -22.53 22.53 18.54
C SER A 4 -21.63 23.48 17.73
N VAL A 5 -20.34 23.20 17.67
CA VAL A 5 -19.40 23.90 16.80
C VAL A 5 -19.49 23.23 15.43
N SER A 6 -20.18 23.87 14.49
CA SER A 6 -20.17 23.47 13.08
C SER A 6 -18.87 23.93 12.45
N HIS A 7 -17.97 23.00 12.14
CA HIS A 7 -16.82 23.28 11.30
C HIS A 7 -17.29 23.41 9.84
N ARG A 8 -17.39 24.65 9.35
CA ARG A 8 -17.55 24.91 7.89
C ARG A 8 -16.21 24.63 7.21
N VAL A 9 -16.20 23.62 6.36
CA VAL A 9 -15.11 23.40 5.41
C VAL A 9 -15.09 24.58 4.44
N PRO A 10 -13.95 25.24 4.21
CA PRO A 10 -13.87 26.34 3.26
C PRO A 10 -14.16 25.83 1.84
N ALA A 11 -15.01 26.55 1.12
CA ALA A 11 -15.31 26.28 -0.28
C ALA A 11 -14.08 26.57 -1.15
N PHE A 12 -13.55 25.58 -1.83
CA PHE A 12 -12.47 25.72 -2.79
C PHE A 12 -12.95 26.45 -4.06
N PRO A 13 -12.11 27.27 -4.70
CA PRO A 13 -12.45 27.93 -5.96
C PRO A 13 -12.65 26.86 -7.06
N LYS A 14 -13.76 26.97 -7.78
CA LYS A 14 -14.12 26.09 -8.91
C LYS A 14 -13.15 26.32 -10.07
N ALA A 15 -12.11 25.50 -10.19
CA ALA A 15 -11.27 25.47 -11.38
C ALA A 15 -12.01 24.76 -12.53
N LYS A 16 -11.91 25.33 -13.75
CA LYS A 16 -12.48 24.71 -14.96
C LYS A 16 -11.76 23.38 -15.22
N GLY A 17 -12.42 22.27 -14.94
CA GLY A 17 -11.85 20.92 -15.05
C GLY A 17 -12.30 19.97 -13.94
N VAL A 18 -12.61 20.50 -12.77
CA VAL A 18 -13.05 19.76 -11.57
C VAL A 18 -14.25 18.84 -11.82
N TRP A 19 -15.14 19.22 -12.75
CA TRP A 19 -16.33 18.44 -13.08
C TRP A 19 -16.05 17.08 -13.74
N LYS A 20 -14.91 16.95 -14.44
CA LYS A 20 -14.58 15.70 -15.13
C LYS A 20 -14.12 14.64 -14.12
N TRP A 21 -13.34 15.07 -13.13
CA TRP A 21 -12.80 14.21 -12.08
C TRP A 21 -13.79 13.96 -10.94
N GLN A 22 -14.64 14.92 -10.60
CA GLN A 22 -15.78 14.66 -9.71
C GLN A 22 -16.73 13.58 -10.28
N ARG A 23 -16.91 13.55 -11.61
CA ARG A 23 -17.60 12.43 -12.26
C ARG A 23 -16.80 11.11 -12.24
N TYR A 24 -15.47 11.20 -12.32
CA TYR A 24 -14.60 10.02 -12.22
C TYR A 24 -14.55 9.50 -10.79
N LEU A 25 -14.34 10.36 -9.79
CA LEU A 25 -14.35 10.00 -8.37
C LEU A 25 -15.77 9.67 -7.88
N SER A 26 -16.81 10.29 -8.40
CA SER A 26 -18.18 9.84 -8.16
C SER A 26 -18.48 8.51 -8.88
N LYS A 27 -17.83 8.22 -9.97
CA LYS A 27 -17.82 6.87 -10.57
C LYS A 27 -16.93 5.91 -9.77
N VAL A 28 -15.81 6.33 -9.23
CA VAL A 28 -14.96 5.57 -8.30
C VAL A 28 -15.61 5.42 -6.92
N SER A 29 -16.37 6.43 -6.44
CA SER A 29 -17.17 6.38 -5.19
C SER A 29 -18.60 5.90 -5.38
N LEU A 30 -19.14 5.98 -6.61
CA LEU A 30 -20.52 5.71 -6.97
C LEU A 30 -20.61 4.78 -8.18
N ILE A 31 -19.57 4.04 -8.53
CA ILE A 31 -19.74 2.97 -9.51
C ILE A 31 -20.71 1.99 -8.87
N SER A 32 -21.95 2.32 -9.19
CA SER A 32 -23.09 1.47 -8.94
C SER A 32 -22.79 0.09 -9.53
N THR A 33 -23.08 -0.89 -8.75
CA THR A 33 -23.52 -2.23 -9.12
C THR A 33 -22.51 -3.22 -9.71
N SER A 34 -21.28 -2.87 -10.11
CA SER A 34 -20.41 -3.89 -10.73
C SER A 34 -18.90 -3.78 -10.55
N THR A 35 -18.36 -2.82 -9.81
CA THR A 35 -16.91 -2.73 -9.62
C THR A 35 -16.54 -2.46 -8.17
N PRO A 36 -15.89 -3.42 -7.46
CA PRO A 36 -15.46 -3.21 -6.09
C PRO A 36 -14.32 -2.20 -6.04
N ILE A 37 -14.47 -1.15 -5.23
CA ILE A 37 -13.36 -0.30 -4.82
C ILE A 37 -12.55 -1.09 -3.79
N VAL A 38 -11.31 -1.35 -4.12
CA VAL A 38 -10.41 -2.07 -3.23
C VAL A 38 -9.70 -1.08 -2.32
N ILE A 39 -10.00 -1.12 -1.05
CA ILE A 39 -9.18 -0.46 -0.02
C ILE A 39 -8.48 -1.56 0.75
N CYS A 40 -7.15 -1.58 0.66
CA CYS A 40 -6.35 -2.39 1.55
C CYS A 40 -6.23 -1.64 2.87
N ALA A 41 -7.03 -2.01 3.87
CA ALA A 41 -6.92 -1.46 5.20
C ALA A 41 -5.77 -2.16 5.93
N ILE A 42 -4.64 -1.47 6.08
CA ILE A 42 -3.61 -1.87 7.04
C ILE A 42 -4.18 -1.53 8.41
N VAL A 43 -4.54 -2.52 9.20
CA VAL A 43 -4.73 -2.34 10.63
C VAL A 43 -3.36 -2.54 11.27
N PRO A 44 -2.68 -1.47 11.74
CA PRO A 44 -1.44 -1.65 12.48
C PRO A 44 -1.76 -2.43 13.76
N MET A 45 -1.18 -3.61 13.89
CA MET A 45 -1.34 -4.46 15.06
C MET A 45 -0.54 -3.94 16.27
N THR A 46 -0.62 -2.64 16.56
CA THR A 46 0.06 -2.02 17.71
C THR A 46 -0.77 -2.03 18.99
N THR A 47 -2.07 -2.38 18.95
CA THR A 47 -2.97 -2.35 20.12
C THR A 47 -3.83 -3.60 20.21
N LEU A 48 -3.19 -4.77 20.41
CA LEU A 48 -3.94 -6.02 20.43
C LEU A 48 -4.11 -6.63 21.81
N ARG A 49 -5.25 -6.32 22.41
CA ARG A 49 -5.92 -7.29 23.31
C ARG A 49 -7.14 -8.00 22.64
N SER A 50 -7.52 -7.64 21.41
CA SER A 50 -8.65 -8.28 20.72
C SER A 50 -8.64 -8.05 19.21
N TRP A 51 -7.88 -8.83 18.46
CA TRP A 51 -7.74 -8.69 16.99
C TRP A 51 -8.88 -9.34 16.17
N ARG A 52 -9.60 -10.31 16.71
CA ARG A 52 -10.76 -10.92 16.06
C ARG A 52 -11.88 -9.93 15.68
N PRO A 53 -12.28 -8.98 16.53
CA PRO A 53 -13.40 -8.09 16.22
C PRO A 53 -13.14 -7.10 15.10
N ALA A 54 -11.92 -6.60 14.92
CA ALA A 54 -11.65 -5.54 13.95
C ALA A 54 -11.70 -6.03 12.49
N PHE A 55 -11.21 -7.25 12.24
CA PHE A 55 -11.18 -7.85 10.90
C PHE A 55 -12.58 -8.29 10.44
N VAL A 56 -13.29 -8.99 11.31
CA VAL A 56 -14.67 -9.46 11.08
C VAL A 56 -15.63 -8.28 11.05
N SER A 57 -15.48 -7.31 11.95
CA SER A 57 -16.35 -6.12 12.01
C SER A 57 -16.19 -5.19 10.81
N ALA A 58 -14.98 -5.04 10.25
CA ALA A 58 -14.80 -4.25 9.02
C ALA A 58 -15.47 -4.94 7.82
N HIS A 59 -15.30 -6.25 7.69
CA HIS A 59 -15.94 -7.04 6.64
C HIS A 59 -17.47 -7.04 6.78
N GLU A 60 -18.00 -7.28 7.99
CA GLU A 60 -19.43 -7.25 8.29
C GLU A 60 -20.04 -5.86 8.10
N LEU A 61 -19.37 -4.78 8.54
CA LEU A 61 -19.86 -3.40 8.39
C LEU A 61 -19.97 -3.00 6.91
N VAL A 62 -19.07 -3.46 6.07
CA VAL A 62 -19.11 -3.19 4.62
C VAL A 62 -20.26 -3.98 3.96
N HIS A 63 -20.41 -5.25 4.28
CA HIS A 63 -21.47 -6.08 3.73
C HIS A 63 -22.88 -5.67 4.19
N HIS A 64 -23.04 -5.27 5.45
CA HIS A 64 -24.36 -4.85 6.01
C HIS A 64 -24.86 -3.49 5.50
N ARG A 65 -23.97 -2.64 4.94
CA ARG A 65 -24.36 -1.30 4.45
C ARG A 65 -24.75 -1.26 2.97
N GLY A 66 -24.76 -2.40 2.27
CA GLY A 66 -25.16 -2.47 0.86
C GLY A 66 -24.32 -1.64 -0.10
N ASN A 67 -23.10 -1.27 0.30
CA ASN A 67 -22.16 -0.52 -0.52
C ASN A 67 -21.36 -1.51 -1.39
N ASN A 68 -21.13 -1.16 -2.65
CA ASN A 68 -20.26 -1.89 -3.58
C ASN A 68 -18.79 -1.69 -3.23
N PHE A 69 -18.40 -2.06 -2.02
CA PHE A 69 -17.11 -1.80 -1.42
C PHE A 69 -16.59 -3.10 -0.80
N THR A 70 -15.39 -3.50 -1.16
CA THR A 70 -14.74 -4.68 -0.60
C THR A 70 -13.45 -4.29 0.10
N MET A 71 -13.30 -4.69 1.36
CA MET A 71 -12.08 -4.55 2.12
C MET A 71 -11.34 -5.89 2.17
N PHE A 72 -10.04 -5.84 1.96
CA PHE A 72 -9.16 -6.99 2.10
C PHE A 72 -8.23 -6.78 3.29
N GLY A 73 -8.02 -7.83 4.05
CA GLY A 73 -7.06 -7.82 5.14
C GLY A 73 -5.69 -8.30 4.70
N GLY A 74 -4.72 -8.08 5.59
CA GLY A 74 -3.36 -8.56 5.44
C GLY A 74 -2.67 -8.70 6.78
N ILE A 75 -1.41 -9.13 6.74
CA ILE A 75 -0.57 -9.29 7.92
C ILE A 75 0.76 -8.57 7.71
N THR A 76 1.24 -7.90 8.75
CA THR A 76 2.55 -7.24 8.75
C THR A 76 3.48 -7.96 9.72
N LEU A 77 4.64 -8.40 9.24
CA LEU A 77 5.58 -9.24 9.97
C LEU A 77 6.43 -8.45 10.96
N ASN A 78 5.79 -7.60 11.76
CA ASN A 78 6.43 -6.88 12.85
C ASN A 78 6.61 -7.79 14.08
N ARG A 79 7.45 -7.37 15.02
CA ARG A 79 7.76 -8.13 16.27
C ARG A 79 6.53 -8.50 17.08
N GLN A 80 5.46 -7.69 17.02
CA GLN A 80 4.22 -7.89 17.78
C GLN A 80 3.49 -9.19 17.43
N ILE A 81 3.71 -9.71 16.22
CA ILE A 81 3.16 -11.00 15.77
C ILE A 81 4.20 -12.12 15.77
N GLY A 82 5.39 -11.86 16.36
CA GLY A 82 6.51 -12.80 16.40
C GLY A 82 7.49 -12.66 15.23
N GLY A 83 7.49 -11.54 14.51
CA GLY A 83 8.40 -11.27 13.40
C GLY A 83 8.09 -12.13 12.17
N ILE A 84 9.10 -12.79 11.62
CA ILE A 84 8.95 -13.73 10.49
C ILE A 84 8.31 -15.02 11.01
N ASN A 85 6.98 -15.03 11.04
CA ASN A 85 6.18 -16.08 11.66
C ASN A 85 5.26 -16.76 10.60
N PRO A 86 5.68 -17.89 9.99
CA PRO A 86 4.89 -18.60 8.98
C PRO A 86 3.52 -19.03 9.49
N SER A 87 3.39 -19.45 10.77
CA SER A 87 2.11 -19.89 11.32
C SER A 87 1.10 -18.76 11.44
N ALA A 88 1.56 -17.54 11.78
CA ALA A 88 0.71 -16.36 11.79
C ALA A 88 0.30 -15.94 10.35
N VAL A 89 1.22 -16.05 9.38
CA VAL A 89 0.92 -15.84 7.96
C VAL A 89 -0.15 -16.82 7.48
N GLU A 90 0.05 -18.11 7.69
CA GLU A 90 -0.92 -19.15 7.29
C GLU A 90 -2.31 -18.89 7.87
N SER A 91 -2.37 -18.53 9.16
CA SER A 91 -3.63 -18.19 9.82
C SER A 91 -4.31 -16.97 9.18
N SER A 92 -3.55 -15.91 8.87
CA SER A 92 -4.07 -14.72 8.19
C SER A 92 -4.61 -15.06 6.80
N LEU A 93 -3.89 -15.86 6.02
CA LEU A 93 -4.28 -16.24 4.66
C LEU A 93 -5.52 -17.15 4.65
N LYS A 94 -5.62 -18.10 5.59
CA LYS A 94 -6.83 -18.91 5.79
C LYS A 94 -8.06 -18.10 6.19
N LEU A 95 -7.88 -16.93 6.82
CA LEU A 95 -8.95 -15.98 7.12
C LEU A 95 -9.28 -15.03 5.95
N GLY A 96 -8.66 -15.22 4.77
CA GLY A 96 -8.92 -14.41 3.58
C GLY A 96 -7.97 -13.23 3.39
N GLY A 97 -6.86 -13.16 4.12
CA GLY A 97 -5.82 -12.17 3.91
C GLY A 97 -5.28 -12.21 2.48
N LYS A 98 -5.05 -11.03 1.87
CA LYS A 98 -4.62 -10.88 0.47
C LYS A 98 -3.22 -10.31 0.32
N ILE A 99 -2.59 -9.90 1.42
CA ILE A 99 -1.27 -9.30 1.39
C ILE A 99 -0.48 -9.64 2.66
N VAL A 100 0.80 -9.93 2.47
CA VAL A 100 1.79 -10.14 3.53
C VAL A 100 2.86 -9.06 3.39
N TRP A 101 2.89 -8.12 4.35
CA TRP A 101 3.97 -7.16 4.44
C TRP A 101 5.14 -7.72 5.24
N LEU A 102 6.33 -7.59 4.73
CA LEU A 102 7.53 -7.72 5.51
C LEU A 102 7.59 -6.64 6.61
N PRO A 103 8.52 -6.70 7.56
CA PRO A 103 8.55 -5.76 8.68
C PRO A 103 8.47 -4.30 8.22
N THR A 104 7.65 -3.52 8.91
CA THR A 104 7.54 -2.07 8.74
C THR A 104 8.25 -1.36 9.88
N THR A 105 7.54 -0.96 10.93
CA THR A 105 8.13 -0.26 12.09
C THR A 105 9.15 -1.09 12.87
N SER A 106 9.12 -2.41 12.72
CA SER A 106 10.12 -3.32 13.31
C SER A 106 11.24 -3.70 12.34
N ALA A 107 11.25 -3.21 11.10
CA ALA A 107 12.35 -3.45 10.17
C ALA A 107 13.64 -2.80 10.69
N ARG A 108 14.77 -3.51 10.53
CA ARG A 108 16.09 -3.01 10.95
C ARG A 108 16.37 -1.62 10.37
N ASN A 109 16.15 -1.43 9.08
CA ASN A 109 16.34 -0.16 8.38
C ASN A 109 15.49 0.98 8.99
N HIS A 110 14.20 0.71 9.27
CA HIS A 110 13.32 1.69 9.90
C HIS A 110 13.78 2.06 11.30
N MET A 111 14.13 1.07 12.13
CA MET A 111 14.54 1.30 13.51
C MET A 111 15.86 2.08 13.58
N VAL A 112 16.83 1.78 12.73
CA VAL A 112 18.10 2.54 12.66
C VAL A 112 17.83 4.00 12.29
N LYS A 113 16.92 4.26 11.36
CA LYS A 113 16.59 5.63 10.93
C LYS A 113 15.78 6.42 11.96
N MET A 114 14.87 5.76 12.70
CA MET A 114 13.97 6.43 13.65
C MET A 114 14.52 6.51 15.07
N VAL A 115 15.05 5.41 15.57
CA VAL A 115 15.45 5.30 17.00
C VAL A 115 16.96 5.13 17.16
N HIS A 116 17.69 5.15 16.05
CA HIS A 116 19.15 5.06 15.99
C HIS A 116 19.76 3.77 16.58
N THR A 117 18.92 2.73 16.77
CA THR A 117 19.38 1.41 17.21
C THR A 117 18.60 0.31 16.48
N PRO A 118 19.27 -0.80 16.11
CA PRO A 118 18.59 -1.98 15.56
C PRO A 118 18.02 -2.90 16.64
N ASP A 119 18.17 -2.60 17.92
CA ASP A 119 17.81 -3.50 19.01
C ASP A 119 16.35 -3.90 18.99
N GLY A 120 16.08 -5.20 18.95
CA GLY A 120 14.73 -5.75 18.85
C GLY A 120 14.09 -5.59 17.46
N CYS A 121 14.87 -5.28 16.42
CA CYS A 121 14.39 -5.31 15.04
C CYS A 121 14.04 -6.75 14.60
N VAL A 122 13.24 -6.83 13.54
CA VAL A 122 13.00 -8.07 12.80
C VAL A 122 13.88 -8.06 11.57
N GLU A 123 14.82 -8.98 11.51
CA GLU A 123 15.72 -9.15 10.36
C GLU A 123 15.04 -10.02 9.29
N VAL A 124 15.17 -9.62 8.04
CA VAL A 124 14.76 -10.40 6.86
C VAL A 124 15.97 -10.98 6.14
N VAL A 125 17.12 -10.33 6.29
CA VAL A 125 18.42 -10.72 5.71
C VAL A 125 19.47 -10.73 6.82
N ARG A 126 20.25 -11.81 6.85
CA ARG A 126 21.41 -11.97 7.74
C ARG A 126 22.57 -12.51 6.92
N ASP A 127 23.75 -11.90 7.04
CA ASP A 127 24.96 -12.28 6.30
C ASP A 127 24.74 -12.38 4.78
N GLY A 128 23.98 -11.44 4.22
CA GLY A 128 23.66 -11.35 2.79
C GLY A 128 22.68 -12.40 2.28
N LYS A 129 22.04 -13.17 3.17
CA LYS A 129 21.04 -14.20 2.82
C LYS A 129 19.73 -13.95 3.57
N ILE A 130 18.62 -14.33 2.96
CA ILE A 130 17.33 -14.31 3.66
C ILE A 130 17.35 -15.24 4.88
N VAL A 131 16.63 -14.85 5.94
CA VAL A 131 16.45 -15.74 7.09
C VAL A 131 15.65 -16.99 6.67
N PRO A 132 15.94 -18.19 7.24
CA PRO A 132 15.33 -19.44 6.77
C PRO A 132 13.79 -19.45 6.78
N GLU A 133 13.19 -18.87 7.81
CA GLU A 133 11.73 -18.81 8.01
C GLU A 133 11.02 -18.04 6.88
N LEU A 134 11.75 -17.15 6.20
CA LEU A 134 11.19 -16.34 5.10
C LEU A 134 10.87 -17.21 3.87
N LYS A 135 11.57 -18.34 3.66
CA LYS A 135 11.24 -19.30 2.61
C LYS A 135 9.84 -19.89 2.79
N ASP A 136 9.48 -20.24 4.03
CA ASP A 136 8.15 -20.79 4.32
C ASP A 136 7.06 -19.72 4.12
N VAL A 137 7.35 -18.48 4.47
CA VAL A 137 6.46 -17.35 4.14
C VAL A 137 6.28 -17.21 2.62
N PHE A 138 7.35 -17.30 1.83
CA PHE A 138 7.26 -17.20 0.36
C PHE A 138 6.43 -18.33 -0.24
N ARG A 139 6.58 -19.56 0.27
CA ARG A 139 5.76 -20.70 -0.16
C ARG A 139 4.28 -20.47 0.13
N LEU A 140 3.94 -19.99 1.33
CA LEU A 140 2.56 -19.62 1.66
C LEU A 140 2.03 -18.52 0.75
N VAL A 141 2.78 -17.45 0.51
CA VAL A 141 2.40 -16.37 -0.40
C VAL A 141 2.14 -16.88 -1.81
N ARG A 142 3.01 -17.77 -2.33
CA ARG A 142 2.84 -18.41 -3.63
C ARG A 142 1.59 -19.28 -3.66
N ASP A 143 1.43 -20.17 -2.66
CA ASP A 143 0.38 -21.21 -2.66
C ASP A 143 -1.01 -20.62 -2.50
N PHE A 144 -1.14 -19.49 -1.80
CA PHE A 144 -2.38 -18.72 -1.69
C PHE A 144 -2.56 -17.66 -2.78
N ASP A 145 -1.57 -17.50 -3.68
CA ASP A 145 -1.55 -16.50 -4.76
C ASP A 145 -1.85 -15.07 -4.28
N VAL A 146 -1.22 -14.66 -3.18
CA VAL A 146 -1.40 -13.34 -2.56
C VAL A 146 -0.19 -12.44 -2.78
N ILE A 147 -0.28 -11.19 -2.34
CA ILE A 147 0.74 -10.17 -2.51
C ILE A 147 1.80 -10.31 -1.42
N LEU A 148 3.08 -10.29 -1.81
CA LEU A 148 4.22 -10.01 -0.93
C LEU A 148 4.58 -8.53 -1.05
N ALA A 149 4.55 -7.78 0.05
CA ALA A 149 4.97 -6.40 0.10
C ALA A 149 6.23 -6.22 0.94
N THR A 150 7.17 -5.39 0.48
CA THR A 150 8.51 -5.31 1.08
C THR A 150 8.57 -4.57 2.42
N GLY A 151 7.52 -3.82 2.78
CA GLY A 151 7.54 -3.04 4.03
C GLY A 151 8.66 -1.99 4.04
N HIS A 152 9.34 -1.85 5.19
CA HIS A 152 10.37 -0.81 5.40
C HIS A 152 11.81 -1.37 5.41
N ILE A 153 12.06 -2.50 4.74
CA ILE A 153 13.41 -3.06 4.61
C ILE A 153 14.30 -2.14 3.77
N SER A 154 15.62 -2.27 3.89
CA SER A 154 16.55 -1.42 3.12
C SER A 154 16.50 -1.75 1.62
N PRO A 155 16.99 -0.85 0.74
CA PRO A 155 17.13 -1.15 -0.68
C PRO A 155 17.92 -2.43 -0.96
N GLU A 156 19.02 -2.65 -0.26
CA GLU A 156 19.88 -3.84 -0.40
C GLU A 156 19.14 -5.11 0.02
N GLU A 157 18.46 -5.07 1.17
CA GLU A 157 17.61 -6.17 1.64
C GLU A 157 16.49 -6.45 0.63
N CYS A 158 15.92 -5.42 0.01
CA CYS A 158 14.86 -5.54 -0.97
C CYS A 158 15.30 -6.36 -2.20
N PHE A 159 16.49 -6.10 -2.75
CA PHE A 159 17.03 -6.90 -3.86
C PHE A 159 17.19 -8.37 -3.47
N THR A 160 17.83 -8.65 -2.32
CA THR A 160 18.03 -10.02 -1.82
C THR A 160 16.71 -10.75 -1.61
N VAL A 161 15.73 -10.07 -1.03
CA VAL A 161 14.39 -10.63 -0.75
C VAL A 161 13.61 -10.89 -2.04
N VAL A 162 13.59 -9.93 -2.97
CA VAL A 162 12.86 -10.05 -4.24
C VAL A 162 13.43 -11.19 -5.08
N GLU A 163 14.76 -11.30 -5.18
CA GLU A 163 15.43 -12.40 -5.88
C GLU A 163 15.06 -13.76 -5.27
N ALA A 164 15.13 -13.88 -3.94
CA ALA A 164 14.77 -15.12 -3.25
C ALA A 164 13.27 -15.44 -3.37
N ALA A 165 12.39 -14.45 -3.33
CA ALA A 165 10.95 -14.62 -3.52
C ALA A 165 10.62 -15.10 -4.94
N ARG A 166 11.29 -14.55 -5.97
CA ARG A 166 11.15 -15.01 -7.36
C ARG A 166 11.66 -16.44 -7.54
N ALA A 167 12.78 -16.82 -6.87
CA ALA A 167 13.27 -18.19 -6.87
C ALA A 167 12.26 -19.19 -6.26
N GLU A 168 11.47 -18.77 -5.27
CA GLU A 168 10.35 -19.57 -4.70
C GLU A 168 9.04 -19.38 -5.49
N SER A 169 9.08 -18.76 -6.69
CA SER A 169 7.94 -18.57 -7.60
C SER A 169 6.83 -17.64 -7.07
N VAL A 170 7.14 -16.71 -6.20
CA VAL A 170 6.22 -15.63 -5.79
C VAL A 170 5.98 -14.71 -6.97
N LYS A 171 4.72 -14.57 -7.41
CA LYS A 171 4.35 -13.80 -8.61
C LYS A 171 4.02 -12.34 -8.34
N LYS A 172 3.40 -12.04 -7.19
CA LYS A 172 2.85 -10.72 -6.86
C LYS A 172 3.73 -10.05 -5.82
N ILE A 173 4.67 -9.21 -6.25
CA ILE A 173 5.61 -8.51 -5.36
C ILE A 173 5.39 -7.01 -5.49
N VAL A 174 5.13 -6.34 -4.37
CA VAL A 174 4.95 -4.90 -4.26
C VAL A 174 6.07 -4.31 -3.42
N VAL A 175 6.79 -3.35 -3.96
CA VAL A 175 7.77 -2.55 -3.22
C VAL A 175 7.02 -1.40 -2.56
N THR A 176 6.92 -1.44 -1.25
CA THR A 176 6.14 -0.50 -0.44
C THR A 176 6.83 0.86 -0.42
N HIS A 177 6.14 1.93 -0.81
CA HIS A 177 6.56 3.34 -0.85
C HIS A 177 8.10 3.53 -0.87
N PRO A 178 8.78 3.07 -1.94
CA PRO A 178 10.24 2.97 -1.99
C PRO A 178 10.98 4.29 -1.78
N GLU A 179 10.35 5.41 -2.10
CA GLU A 179 10.91 6.76 -1.97
C GLU A 179 10.86 7.33 -0.55
N TRP A 180 10.05 6.72 0.34
CA TRP A 180 9.91 7.24 1.69
C TRP A 180 11.23 7.18 2.45
N TRP A 181 11.41 8.12 3.40
CA TRP A 181 12.60 8.16 4.25
C TRP A 181 12.84 6.82 4.97
N SER A 182 11.77 6.09 5.31
CA SER A 182 11.86 4.78 5.97
C SER A 182 12.51 3.70 5.12
N VAL A 183 12.41 3.81 3.78
CA VAL A 183 13.04 2.90 2.80
C VAL A 183 14.25 3.58 2.18
N GLY A 184 14.06 4.70 1.49
CA GLY A 184 15.13 5.51 0.90
C GLY A 184 15.74 4.90 -0.35
N MET A 185 14.94 4.23 -1.16
CA MET A 185 15.38 3.60 -2.41
C MET A 185 15.53 4.63 -3.53
N SER A 186 16.66 4.63 -4.21
CA SER A 186 16.91 5.49 -5.36
C SER A 186 15.98 5.14 -6.54
N LEU A 187 15.69 6.13 -7.39
CA LEU A 187 14.88 5.90 -8.59
C LEU A 187 15.55 4.90 -9.56
N ALA A 188 16.89 4.91 -9.62
CA ALA A 188 17.65 3.94 -10.41
C ALA A 188 17.44 2.50 -9.90
N ASP A 189 17.43 2.29 -8.58
CA ASP A 189 17.16 0.98 -7.99
C ASP A 189 15.73 0.53 -8.19
N GLN A 190 14.76 1.46 -8.09
CA GLN A 190 13.36 1.17 -8.41
C GLN A 190 13.22 0.68 -9.86
N LEU A 191 13.85 1.38 -10.82
CA LEU A 191 13.86 0.98 -12.22
C LEU A 191 14.53 -0.39 -12.42
N ARG A 192 15.63 -0.68 -11.71
CA ARG A 192 16.30 -2.00 -11.76
C ARG A 192 15.40 -3.12 -11.26
N LEU A 193 14.67 -2.90 -10.16
CA LEU A 193 13.72 -3.88 -9.63
C LEU A 193 12.59 -4.15 -10.62
N VAL A 194 12.01 -3.12 -11.21
CA VAL A 194 10.98 -3.28 -12.25
C VAL A 194 11.50 -4.06 -13.43
N LYS A 195 12.65 -3.67 -14.01
CA LYS A 195 13.19 -4.30 -15.21
C LYS A 195 13.66 -5.74 -15.03
N ASN A 196 14.26 -6.04 -13.86
CA ASN A 196 14.89 -7.35 -13.66
C ASN A 196 13.94 -8.35 -13.01
N TYR A 197 12.95 -7.88 -12.24
CA TYR A 197 12.11 -8.75 -11.43
C TYR A 197 10.61 -8.50 -11.61
N ASP A 198 10.20 -7.58 -12.50
CA ASP A 198 8.78 -7.29 -12.78
C ASP A 198 7.95 -7.06 -11.51
N VAL A 199 8.47 -6.25 -10.57
CA VAL A 199 7.79 -5.87 -9.35
C VAL A 199 6.89 -4.65 -9.57
N TYR A 200 5.92 -4.46 -8.68
CA TYR A 200 5.12 -3.25 -8.63
C TYR A 200 5.68 -2.29 -7.58
N LEU A 201 5.64 -1.00 -7.89
CA LEU A 201 6.06 0.09 -7.00
C LEU A 201 4.81 0.76 -6.42
N GLU A 202 4.56 0.62 -5.14
CA GLU A 202 3.51 1.37 -4.46
C GLU A 202 3.99 2.79 -4.20
N ARG A 203 3.37 3.77 -4.87
CA ARG A 203 3.74 5.19 -4.76
C ARG A 203 2.66 5.92 -3.98
N CYS A 204 3.00 6.36 -2.77
CA CYS A 204 2.05 6.96 -1.85
C CYS A 204 1.98 8.49 -1.98
N PHE A 205 0.80 9.06 -1.69
CA PHE A 205 0.55 10.51 -1.76
C PHE A 205 1.53 11.31 -0.94
N ALA A 206 1.71 10.93 0.31
CA ALA A 206 2.55 11.65 1.27
C ALA A 206 3.18 10.69 2.26
N GLN A 207 4.27 11.12 2.87
CA GLN A 207 4.94 10.43 3.96
C GLN A 207 4.80 11.23 5.26
N ASN A 208 4.57 10.51 6.36
CA ASN A 208 4.58 11.08 7.68
C ASN A 208 5.99 11.52 8.05
N MET A 209 6.14 12.76 8.51
CA MET A 209 7.40 13.34 8.95
C MET A 209 7.51 13.44 10.47
N GLY A 210 6.49 12.99 11.21
CA GLY A 210 6.35 13.17 12.65
C GLY A 210 5.83 14.56 13.03
N ASN A 211 5.61 14.77 14.32
CA ASN A 211 5.16 16.06 14.90
C ASN A 211 3.90 16.66 14.25
N GLY A 212 2.99 15.83 13.79
CA GLY A 212 1.76 16.28 13.16
C GLY A 212 1.94 16.82 11.73
N THR A 213 3.03 16.48 11.05
CA THR A 213 3.31 16.96 9.69
C THR A 213 3.52 15.82 8.71
N TYR A 214 3.26 16.11 7.44
CA TYR A 214 3.56 15.20 6.33
C TYR A 214 4.28 15.93 5.19
N LYS A 215 4.95 15.17 4.34
CA LYS A 215 5.57 15.65 3.11
C LYS A 215 4.88 15.00 1.92
N SER A 216 4.34 15.81 1.02
CA SER A 216 3.78 15.34 -0.25
C SER A 216 4.88 14.83 -1.18
N ASN A 217 4.61 13.71 -1.86
CA ASN A 217 5.54 13.07 -2.81
C ASN A 217 5.13 13.27 -4.28
N LEU A 218 4.18 14.14 -4.58
CA LEU A 218 3.54 14.22 -5.90
C LEU A 218 4.54 14.39 -7.06
N SER A 219 5.52 15.29 -6.94
CA SER A 219 6.53 15.49 -7.99
C SER A 219 7.45 14.27 -8.18
N GLY A 220 7.91 13.66 -7.08
CA GLY A 220 8.72 12.45 -7.14
C GLY A 220 7.94 11.23 -7.68
N ASN A 221 6.64 11.19 -7.42
CA ASN A 221 5.77 10.15 -7.95
C ASN A 221 5.57 10.33 -9.47
N LEU A 222 5.38 11.56 -9.94
CA LEU A 222 5.33 11.85 -11.37
C LEU A 222 6.63 11.45 -12.08
N GLU A 223 7.79 11.81 -11.54
CA GLU A 223 9.09 11.42 -12.07
C GLU A 223 9.24 9.89 -12.13
N ALA A 224 8.85 9.18 -11.08
CA ALA A 224 8.90 7.72 -11.06
C ALA A 224 8.00 7.07 -12.12
N ILE A 225 6.81 7.61 -12.36
CA ILE A 225 5.91 7.12 -13.42
C ILE A 225 6.55 7.33 -14.79
N GLN A 226 7.21 8.48 -15.00
CA GLN A 226 7.89 8.78 -16.27
C GLN A 226 9.12 7.88 -16.51
N VAL A 227 9.87 7.53 -15.47
CA VAL A 227 11.09 6.72 -15.55
C VAL A 227 10.80 5.22 -15.53
N CYS A 228 9.96 4.76 -14.61
CA CYS A 228 9.68 3.32 -14.41
C CYS A 228 8.54 2.82 -15.31
N GLY A 229 7.72 3.73 -15.83
CA GLY A 229 6.52 3.41 -16.60
C GLY A 229 5.30 3.16 -15.70
N TYR A 230 4.11 3.50 -16.20
CA TYR A 230 2.85 3.38 -15.45
C TYR A 230 2.41 1.93 -15.19
N ARG A 231 2.90 0.95 -15.98
CA ARG A 231 2.45 -0.45 -15.90
C ARG A 231 2.85 -1.16 -14.60
N ASN A 232 3.88 -0.67 -13.94
CA ASN A 232 4.39 -1.24 -12.70
C ASN A 232 4.23 -0.28 -11.51
N VAL A 233 3.44 0.79 -11.64
CA VAL A 233 3.22 1.76 -10.56
C VAL A 233 1.79 1.66 -10.05
N ILE A 234 1.66 1.49 -8.74
CA ILE A 234 0.40 1.54 -8.01
C ILE A 234 0.29 2.92 -7.36
N ILE A 235 -0.80 3.64 -7.64
CA ILE A 235 -1.13 4.88 -6.93
C ILE A 235 -1.87 4.51 -5.65
N SER A 236 -1.32 4.96 -4.52
CA SER A 236 -1.85 4.73 -3.17
C SER A 236 -1.76 6.01 -2.33
N THR A 237 -2.41 6.06 -1.20
CA THR A 237 -2.32 7.19 -0.29
C THR A 237 -1.48 6.92 0.93
N ASP A 238 -1.43 5.67 1.39
CA ASP A 238 -1.02 5.28 2.74
C ASP A 238 -1.70 6.18 3.80
N GLY A 239 -2.97 6.53 3.52
CA GLY A 239 -3.80 7.36 4.38
C GLY A 239 -4.25 6.60 5.62
N GLY A 240 -4.56 7.30 6.70
CA GLY A 240 -4.98 6.72 7.97
C GLY A 240 -4.05 7.09 9.12
N GLN A 241 -2.94 7.75 8.81
CA GLN A 241 -2.11 8.41 9.81
C GLN A 241 -2.72 9.78 10.14
N VAL A 242 -2.67 10.15 11.41
CA VAL A 242 -3.33 11.38 11.92
C VAL A 242 -2.82 12.65 11.23
N GLU A 243 -1.58 12.64 10.78
CA GLU A 243 -0.91 13.75 10.12
C GLU A 243 -1.31 13.92 8.67
N ASN A 244 -1.72 12.83 8.01
CA ASN A 244 -2.07 12.86 6.60
C ASN A 244 -3.49 13.41 6.40
N PRO A 245 -3.80 14.02 5.24
CA PRO A 245 -5.18 14.36 4.91
C PRO A 245 -6.04 13.10 4.80
N ASN A 246 -7.35 13.25 4.88
CA ASN A 246 -8.28 12.15 4.63
C ASN A 246 -7.92 11.46 3.31
N TRP A 247 -7.96 10.13 3.27
CA TRP A 247 -7.47 9.34 2.15
C TRP A 247 -8.18 9.67 0.83
N GLU A 248 -9.48 9.98 0.85
CA GLU A 248 -10.26 10.36 -0.33
C GLU A 248 -9.78 11.70 -0.91
N ILE A 249 -9.48 12.68 -0.05
CA ILE A 249 -8.93 13.98 -0.45
C ILE A 249 -7.51 13.81 -1.02
N ALA A 250 -6.70 13.01 -0.36
CA ALA A 250 -5.33 12.71 -0.80
C ALA A 250 -5.32 12.03 -2.17
N LEU A 251 -6.19 11.04 -2.39
CA LEU A 251 -6.29 10.34 -3.67
C LEU A 251 -6.78 11.27 -4.78
N GLU A 252 -7.80 12.09 -4.51
CA GLU A 252 -8.29 13.10 -5.46
C GLU A 252 -7.18 14.07 -5.88
N GLN A 253 -6.47 14.64 -4.92
CA GLN A 253 -5.37 15.55 -5.18
C GLN A 253 -4.25 14.88 -5.98
N TYR A 254 -3.95 13.62 -5.70
CA TYR A 254 -2.91 12.88 -6.40
C TYR A 254 -3.29 12.64 -7.87
N ILE A 255 -4.48 12.14 -8.13
CA ILE A 255 -4.99 11.89 -9.48
C ILE A 255 -5.06 13.22 -10.27
N GLN A 256 -5.58 14.28 -9.65
CA GLN A 256 -5.66 15.60 -10.28
C GLN A 256 -4.28 16.13 -10.64
N TYR A 257 -3.31 16.05 -9.71
CA TYR A 257 -1.94 16.47 -9.96
C TYR A 257 -1.32 15.75 -11.17
N LEU A 258 -1.44 14.44 -11.24
CA LEU A 258 -0.90 13.66 -12.35
C LEU A 258 -1.58 14.01 -13.68
N SER A 259 -2.89 14.21 -13.66
CA SER A 259 -3.67 14.64 -14.84
C SER A 259 -3.22 16.00 -15.34
N ASP A 260 -3.06 16.98 -14.45
CA ASP A 260 -2.61 18.34 -14.78
C ASP A 260 -1.18 18.35 -15.35
N HIS A 261 -0.38 17.31 -15.05
CA HIS A 261 0.97 17.12 -15.56
C HIS A 261 1.05 16.14 -16.75
N GLY A 262 -0.07 15.86 -17.40
CA GLY A 262 -0.12 15.19 -18.68
C GLY A 262 -0.15 13.65 -18.63
N ILE A 263 -0.37 13.03 -17.47
CA ILE A 263 -0.62 11.59 -17.43
C ILE A 263 -2.03 11.31 -17.98
N PRO A 264 -2.16 10.48 -19.04
CA PRO A 264 -3.45 10.16 -19.66
C PRO A 264 -4.42 9.44 -18.74
N GLU A 265 -5.72 9.61 -18.98
CA GLU A 265 -6.80 9.07 -18.14
C GLU A 265 -6.79 7.53 -18.08
N ASP A 266 -6.48 6.85 -19.18
CA ASP A 266 -6.35 5.39 -19.24
C ASP A 266 -5.19 4.88 -18.38
N GLN A 267 -4.07 5.59 -18.34
CA GLN A 267 -2.93 5.27 -17.47
C GLN A 267 -3.26 5.52 -15.99
N LEU A 268 -3.95 6.62 -15.69
CA LEU A 268 -4.44 6.88 -14.33
C LEU A 268 -5.39 5.78 -13.86
N TYR A 269 -6.35 5.39 -14.71
CA TYR A 269 -7.25 4.27 -14.41
C TYR A 269 -6.48 2.97 -14.18
N TYR A 270 -5.47 2.70 -15.01
CA TYR A 270 -4.65 1.49 -14.88
C TYR A 270 -3.91 1.45 -13.53
N MET A 271 -3.28 2.55 -13.13
CA MET A 271 -2.51 2.66 -11.87
C MET A 271 -3.37 2.73 -10.61
N THR A 272 -4.62 3.18 -10.71
CA THR A 272 -5.53 3.33 -9.56
C THR A 272 -6.52 2.18 -9.41
N HIS A 273 -6.69 1.35 -10.42
CA HIS A 273 -7.73 0.31 -10.44
C HIS A 273 -7.21 -1.02 -10.98
N SER A 274 -6.71 -1.06 -12.25
CA SER A 274 -6.51 -2.33 -12.95
C SER A 274 -5.41 -3.19 -12.32
N ILE A 275 -4.30 -2.57 -11.88
CA ILE A 275 -3.19 -3.27 -11.21
C ILE A 275 -3.69 -3.90 -9.90
N GLN A 276 -4.37 -3.11 -9.07
CA GLN A 276 -4.85 -3.56 -7.76
C GLN A 276 -5.87 -4.70 -7.92
N ALA A 277 -6.79 -4.57 -8.86
CA ALA A 277 -7.76 -5.62 -9.15
C ALA A 277 -7.07 -6.92 -9.61
N ALA A 278 -6.10 -6.84 -10.52
CA ALA A 278 -5.34 -8.00 -10.97
C ALA A 278 -4.54 -8.66 -9.85
N LEU A 279 -3.86 -7.86 -9.01
CA LEU A 279 -3.09 -8.36 -7.86
C LEU A 279 -3.98 -9.10 -6.85
N LEU A 280 -5.21 -8.62 -6.65
CA LEU A 280 -6.18 -9.21 -5.72
C LEU A 280 -6.98 -10.36 -6.33
N GLY A 281 -6.81 -10.64 -7.62
CA GLY A 281 -7.54 -11.69 -8.33
C GLY A 281 -9.01 -11.33 -8.55
N LEU A 282 -9.31 -10.02 -8.71
CA LEU A 282 -10.63 -9.54 -9.05
C LEU A 282 -10.79 -9.42 -10.58
N GLU A 283 -12.03 -9.51 -11.06
CA GLU A 283 -12.31 -9.25 -12.47
C GLU A 283 -12.04 -7.76 -12.79
N THR A 284 -11.27 -7.51 -13.83
CA THR A 284 -11.02 -6.16 -14.35
C THR A 284 -11.97 -5.89 -15.50
N PHE A 285 -12.83 -4.90 -15.35
CA PHE A 285 -13.63 -4.39 -16.48
C PHE A 285 -12.84 -3.25 -17.14
N PRO A 286 -12.78 -3.20 -18.48
CA PRO A 286 -12.18 -2.07 -19.18
C PRO A 286 -12.95 -0.77 -18.83
N PRO A 287 -12.29 0.40 -18.86
CA PRO A 287 -12.99 1.67 -18.72
C PRO A 287 -14.06 1.80 -19.79
N GLN A 288 -15.30 2.09 -19.37
CA GLN A 288 -16.43 2.36 -20.26
C GLN A 288 -16.36 3.78 -20.82
#